data_e59e0948df7e47c5423f36898d83ced8
#
_entry.id   e59e0948df7e47c5423f36898d83ced8
#
_cell.length_a   1.000
_cell.length_b   1.000
_cell.length_c   1.000
_cell.angle_alpha   90.00
_cell.angle_beta   90.00
_cell.angle_gamma   90.00
#
_symmetry.space_group_name_H-M   'P 1'
#
loop_
_entity.id
_entity.type
_entity.pdbx_description
1 polymer ?
#
loop_
_entity_poly.entity_id
_entity_poly.type
_entity_poly.pdbx_seq_one_letter_code
_entity_poly.pdbx_strand_id
1 'polypeptide(L)'
;MQPIDQKTEKKTVAGISRNIPRGKRSSNQKRNENRADAAYADKSFCSSYKIYNSDNSYDGFSERSECDKKQPLPMSKAELFEQVGKDVPDFVLVTGDAYIDHPSFGTAITGRVLLSHGYSVGIIAQPNWKSAESFKVFGKPRLGFLVNSGNMDSMVNHYTSAKKPRSEDAYTPGGKRGKRPDRAVNVYCKCIRNIYRDIPIVIGRH
;
A
#
# COMPACT_ATOMS: atom_id res chain seq x y z
N MET A 1 19.14 63.61 35.18
CA MET A 1 18.36 62.72 34.34
C MET A 1 18.61 61.27 34.83
N GLN A 2 17.64 60.75 35.60
CA GLN A 2 17.71 59.42 36.17
C GLN A 2 16.92 58.47 35.29
N PRO A 3 17.34 57.18 35.14
CA PRO A 3 16.57 56.19 34.39
C PRO A 3 15.50 55.56 35.26
N ILE A 4 14.37 55.30 34.66
CA ILE A 4 13.17 54.68 35.23
C ILE A 4 13.31 53.16 35.24
N ASP A 5 13.23 52.59 36.45
CA ASP A 5 13.15 51.16 36.71
C ASP A 5 11.73 50.66 36.42
N GLN A 6 11.57 49.67 35.51
CA GLN A 6 10.31 48.95 35.35
C GLN A 6 10.50 47.49 35.75
N LYS A 7 10.11 47.21 36.98
CA LYS A 7 9.85 45.83 37.48
C LYS A 7 8.58 45.30 36.83
N THR A 8 8.70 44.26 36.01
CA THR A 8 7.57 43.51 35.50
C THR A 8 7.34 42.28 36.37
N GLU A 9 6.22 42.23 37.05
CA GLU A 9 5.74 41.11 37.86
C GLU A 9 5.42 39.91 36.98
N LYS A 10 6.05 38.77 37.24
CA LYS A 10 5.65 37.46 36.71
C LYS A 10 4.50 36.91 37.52
N LYS A 11 3.29 36.94 36.98
CA LYS A 11 2.15 36.16 37.50
C LYS A 11 2.31 34.70 37.11
N THR A 12 2.52 33.85 38.10
CA THR A 12 2.49 32.40 38.01
C THR A 12 1.06 31.94 37.82
N VAL A 13 0.74 31.35 36.69
CA VAL A 13 -0.56 30.68 36.45
C VAL A 13 -0.42 29.22 36.84
N ALA A 14 -1.06 28.84 37.93
CA ALA A 14 -1.13 27.46 38.42
C ALA A 14 -1.88 26.58 37.41
N GLY A 15 -1.21 25.50 37.00
CA GLY A 15 -1.77 24.50 36.09
C GLY A 15 -2.90 23.67 36.72
N ILE A 16 -4.07 23.73 36.15
CA ILE A 16 -5.17 22.80 36.45
C ILE A 16 -4.95 21.53 35.62
N SER A 17 -4.37 20.51 36.26
CA SER A 17 -4.32 19.15 35.72
C SER A 17 -5.73 18.56 35.72
N ARG A 18 -6.37 18.49 34.56
CA ARG A 18 -7.60 17.71 34.39
C ARG A 18 -7.22 16.26 34.12
N ASN A 19 -7.36 15.41 35.14
CA ASN A 19 -7.36 13.96 34.97
C ASN A 19 -8.58 13.55 34.14
N ILE A 20 -8.36 13.23 32.86
CA ILE A 20 -9.37 12.60 32.02
C ILE A 20 -9.26 11.09 32.26
N PRO A 21 -10.29 10.41 32.77
CA PRO A 21 -10.25 8.97 32.97
C PRO A 21 -10.14 8.29 31.59
N ARG A 22 -9.15 7.41 31.43
CA ARG A 22 -9.02 6.55 30.23
C ARG A 22 -10.27 5.67 30.13
N GLY A 23 -11.17 6.02 29.23
CA GLY A 23 -12.33 5.21 28.89
C GLY A 23 -11.88 3.82 28.46
N LYS A 24 -12.46 2.78 29.05
CA LYS A 24 -12.26 1.38 28.66
C LYS A 24 -12.65 1.26 27.18
N ARG A 25 -11.68 0.91 26.31
CA ARG A 25 -11.94 0.60 24.90
C ARG A 25 -12.99 -0.49 24.82
N SER A 26 -14.06 -0.24 24.09
CA SER A 26 -15.18 -1.18 23.98
C SER A 26 -14.70 -2.49 23.33
N SER A 27 -15.28 -3.60 23.79
CA SER A 27 -15.00 -4.95 23.26
C SER A 27 -15.25 -5.09 21.75
N ASN A 28 -16.05 -4.21 21.17
CA ASN A 28 -16.32 -4.15 19.73
C ASN A 28 -15.12 -3.62 18.90
N GLN A 29 -14.29 -2.76 19.47
CA GLN A 29 -13.13 -2.22 18.77
C GLN A 29 -12.03 -3.29 18.63
N LYS A 30 -11.83 -4.14 19.65
CA LYS A 30 -10.92 -5.29 19.56
C LYS A 30 -11.41 -6.38 18.59
N ARG A 31 -12.75 -6.56 18.48
CA ARG A 31 -13.33 -7.50 17.51
C ARG A 31 -13.13 -7.07 16.06
N ASN A 32 -13.13 -5.77 15.78
CA ASN A 32 -12.89 -5.25 14.44
C ASN A 32 -11.40 -5.27 14.04
N GLU A 33 -10.49 -5.04 14.99
CA GLU A 33 -9.04 -5.17 14.76
C GLU A 33 -8.68 -6.63 14.38
N ASN A 34 -9.21 -7.61 15.13
CA ASN A 34 -8.97 -9.03 14.83
C ASN A 34 -9.66 -9.51 13.52
N ARG A 35 -10.74 -8.86 13.07
CA ARG A 35 -11.36 -9.17 11.78
C ARG A 35 -10.57 -8.59 10.59
N ALA A 36 -9.96 -7.42 10.75
CA ALA A 36 -9.10 -6.85 9.72
C ALA A 36 -7.84 -7.69 9.51
N ASP A 37 -7.23 -8.17 10.60
CA ASP A 37 -6.07 -9.05 10.56
C ASP A 37 -6.42 -10.46 10.01
N ALA A 38 -7.63 -10.96 10.30
CA ALA A 38 -8.12 -12.25 9.78
C ALA A 38 -8.48 -12.17 8.29
N ALA A 39 -9.00 -11.04 7.79
CA ALA A 39 -9.27 -10.84 6.36
C ALA A 39 -7.96 -10.80 5.53
N TYR A 40 -6.85 -10.41 6.15
CA TYR A 40 -5.54 -10.45 5.52
C TYR A 40 -4.94 -11.86 5.46
N ALA A 41 -5.46 -12.78 6.27
CA ALA A 41 -4.98 -14.17 6.39
C ALA A 41 -5.89 -15.20 5.69
N ASP A 42 -7.01 -14.80 5.09
CA ASP A 42 -7.90 -15.74 4.40
C ASP A 42 -7.32 -16.16 3.06
N LYS A 43 -6.57 -17.26 3.10
CA LYS A 43 -5.95 -17.94 1.96
C LYS A 43 -6.97 -18.68 1.07
N SER A 44 -8.28 -18.60 1.37
CA SER A 44 -9.29 -19.46 0.72
C SER A 44 -9.91 -18.85 -0.54
N PHE A 45 -9.58 -17.61 -0.91
CA PHE A 45 -10.20 -16.94 -2.05
C PHE A 45 -9.31 -17.01 -3.32
N CYS A 46 -9.04 -18.19 -3.78
CA CYS A 46 -8.40 -18.40 -5.08
C CYS A 46 -9.12 -19.49 -5.86
N SER A 47 -10.23 -19.15 -6.50
CA SER A 47 -10.77 -20.04 -7.53
C SER A 47 -11.14 -19.25 -8.80
N SER A 48 -10.63 -19.71 -9.92
CA SER A 48 -11.13 -19.53 -11.27
C SER A 48 -10.62 -18.33 -12.06
N TYR A 49 -9.33 -18.33 -12.44
CA TYR A 49 -8.89 -17.61 -13.64
C TYR A 49 -8.44 -18.62 -14.71
N LYS A 50 -9.16 -18.65 -15.82
CA LYS A 50 -8.70 -19.28 -17.06
C LYS A 50 -7.67 -18.35 -17.69
N ILE A 51 -6.42 -18.80 -17.81
CA ILE A 51 -5.40 -18.14 -18.60
C ILE A 51 -5.72 -18.48 -20.07
N TYR A 52 -6.01 -17.49 -20.90
CA TYR A 52 -6.09 -17.68 -22.33
C TYR A 52 -4.68 -17.93 -22.87
N ASN A 53 -4.46 -19.12 -23.42
CA ASN A 53 -3.30 -19.35 -24.25
C ASN A 53 -3.57 -18.76 -25.66
N SER A 54 -2.51 -18.29 -26.32
CA SER A 54 -2.56 -17.64 -27.63
C SER A 54 -3.19 -18.48 -28.77
N ASP A 55 -3.46 -19.75 -28.52
CA ASP A 55 -3.81 -20.73 -29.55
C ASP A 55 -5.30 -21.09 -29.59
N ASN A 56 -6.16 -20.35 -28.88
CA ASN A 56 -7.62 -20.51 -28.89
C ASN A 56 -8.14 -21.96 -28.69
N SER A 57 -7.31 -22.90 -28.20
CA SER A 57 -7.72 -24.26 -27.91
C SER A 57 -8.19 -24.38 -26.47
N TYR A 58 -9.47 -24.69 -26.30
CA TYR A 58 -10.05 -25.11 -25.03
C TYR A 58 -9.58 -26.53 -24.71
N ASP A 59 -8.45 -26.64 -24.05
CA ASP A 59 -8.09 -27.92 -23.47
C ASP A 59 -8.87 -28.14 -22.18
N GLY A 60 -9.48 -29.33 -22.10
CA GLY A 60 -10.41 -29.71 -21.06
C GLY A 60 -9.88 -29.48 -19.65
N PHE A 61 -10.82 -29.29 -18.75
CA PHE A 61 -10.65 -29.15 -17.31
C PHE A 61 -9.86 -30.35 -16.74
N SER A 62 -8.54 -30.23 -16.73
CA SER A 62 -7.71 -31.16 -15.96
C SER A 62 -7.74 -30.70 -14.52
N GLU A 63 -8.11 -31.58 -13.59
CA GLU A 63 -7.99 -31.35 -12.14
C GLU A 63 -6.56 -30.91 -11.83
N ARG A 64 -6.40 -29.64 -11.46
CA ARG A 64 -5.09 -29.09 -11.11
C ARG A 64 -4.63 -29.74 -9.83
N SER A 65 -3.44 -30.28 -9.86
CA SER A 65 -2.75 -30.80 -8.70
C SER A 65 -2.70 -29.74 -7.58
N GLU A 66 -2.71 -30.18 -6.33
CA GLU A 66 -2.68 -29.38 -5.11
C GLU A 66 -1.50 -28.36 -5.03
N CYS A 67 -0.57 -28.46 -5.98
CA CYS A 67 0.60 -27.59 -6.14
C CYS A 67 0.28 -26.18 -6.69
N ASP A 68 -0.95 -25.93 -7.19
CA ASP A 68 -1.35 -24.67 -7.82
C ASP A 68 -2.00 -23.66 -6.87
N LYS A 69 -1.77 -23.74 -5.57
CA LYS A 69 -2.14 -22.67 -4.64
C LYS A 69 -1.26 -21.45 -4.97
N LYS A 70 -1.76 -20.60 -5.85
CA LYS A 70 -1.07 -19.37 -6.26
C LYS A 70 -0.75 -18.55 -5.02
N GLN A 71 0.52 -18.53 -4.66
CA GLN A 71 1.00 -17.66 -3.59
C GLN A 71 0.75 -16.19 -3.96
N PRO A 72 0.45 -15.31 -3.00
CA PRO A 72 0.35 -13.87 -3.27
C PRO A 72 1.67 -13.35 -3.84
N LEU A 73 1.60 -12.26 -4.60
CA LEU A 73 2.80 -11.64 -5.16
C LEU A 73 3.72 -11.14 -4.03
N PRO A 74 5.04 -11.27 -4.17
CA PRO A 74 5.97 -10.98 -3.08
C PRO A 74 5.97 -9.48 -2.71
N MET A 75 5.93 -9.20 -1.43
CA MET A 75 6.02 -7.88 -0.84
C MET A 75 7.36 -7.64 -0.12
N SER A 76 8.20 -8.66 -0.04
CA SER A 76 9.54 -8.60 0.57
C SER A 76 10.57 -9.32 -0.30
N LYS A 77 11.85 -9.02 -0.08
CA LYS A 77 12.94 -9.74 -0.75
C LYS A 77 12.97 -11.23 -0.42
N ALA A 78 12.66 -11.58 0.83
CA ALA A 78 12.62 -12.98 1.27
C ALA A 78 11.57 -13.77 0.50
N GLU A 79 10.35 -13.23 0.40
CA GLU A 79 9.28 -13.84 -0.39
C GLU A 79 9.63 -13.92 -1.88
N LEU A 80 10.26 -12.88 -2.44
CA LEU A 80 10.71 -12.89 -3.83
C LEU A 80 11.74 -14.00 -4.07
N PHE A 81 12.72 -14.12 -3.18
CA PHE A 81 13.74 -15.16 -3.28
C PHE A 81 13.14 -16.56 -3.15
N GLU A 82 12.22 -16.76 -2.21
CA GLU A 82 11.52 -18.02 -2.01
C GLU A 82 10.68 -18.44 -3.23
N GLN A 83 9.99 -17.47 -3.86
CA GLN A 83 9.10 -17.76 -4.99
C GLN A 83 9.82 -17.89 -6.33
N VAL A 84 10.87 -17.11 -6.55
CA VAL A 84 11.49 -16.93 -7.88
C VAL A 84 13.00 -17.19 -7.87
N GLY A 85 13.64 -17.31 -6.71
CA GLY A 85 15.10 -17.46 -6.59
C GLY A 85 15.90 -16.23 -7.01
N LYS A 86 15.29 -15.04 -6.99
CA LYS A 86 15.93 -13.77 -7.38
C LYS A 86 15.93 -12.78 -6.22
N ASP A 87 17.02 -12.06 -6.05
CA ASP A 87 17.14 -10.98 -5.05
C ASP A 87 16.52 -9.65 -5.52
N VAL A 88 16.42 -9.48 -6.84
CA VAL A 88 15.92 -8.25 -7.46
C VAL A 88 14.86 -8.60 -8.51
N PRO A 89 13.67 -8.00 -8.43
CA PRO A 89 12.61 -8.26 -9.41
C PRO A 89 12.87 -7.53 -10.73
N ASP A 90 12.21 -7.98 -11.79
CA ASP A 90 12.20 -7.29 -13.07
C ASP A 90 11.41 -5.99 -12.98
N PHE A 91 10.25 -6.04 -12.35
CA PHE A 91 9.39 -4.89 -12.10
C PHE A 91 9.01 -4.76 -10.62
N VAL A 92 8.90 -3.52 -10.15
CA VAL A 92 8.32 -3.19 -8.85
C VAL A 92 7.04 -2.40 -9.06
N LEU A 93 5.91 -2.94 -8.59
CA LEU A 93 4.63 -2.27 -8.59
C LEU A 93 4.48 -1.48 -7.28
N VAL A 94 4.21 -0.19 -7.39
CA VAL A 94 3.96 0.70 -6.25
C VAL A 94 2.52 1.18 -6.30
N THR A 95 1.75 0.88 -5.26
CA THR A 95 0.32 1.19 -5.21
C THR A 95 -0.06 2.00 -3.98
N GLY A 96 -1.08 2.85 -4.15
CA GLY A 96 -1.69 3.61 -3.04
C GLY A 96 -2.60 2.78 -2.15
N ASP A 97 -3.06 1.61 -2.60
CA ASP A 97 -3.91 0.71 -1.83
C ASP A 97 -3.09 -0.33 -1.05
N ALA A 98 -3.68 -0.90 -0.01
CA ALA A 98 -3.20 -2.17 0.53
C ALA A 98 -3.24 -3.23 -0.56
N TYR A 99 -2.24 -4.11 -0.56
CA TYR A 99 -2.21 -5.21 -1.54
C TYR A 99 -3.23 -6.28 -1.16
N ILE A 100 -4.07 -6.60 -2.13
CA ILE A 100 -5.01 -7.71 -2.09
C ILE A 100 -4.88 -8.45 -3.42
N ASP A 101 -4.56 -9.74 -3.38
CA ASP A 101 -4.43 -10.57 -4.58
C ASP A 101 -5.82 -11.01 -5.08
N HIS A 102 -6.56 -10.06 -5.61
CA HIS A 102 -7.91 -10.27 -6.11
C HIS A 102 -8.09 -9.56 -7.47
N PRO A 103 -8.86 -10.14 -8.39
CA PRO A 103 -9.06 -9.58 -9.72
C PRO A 103 -9.78 -8.23 -9.78
N SER A 104 -10.39 -7.81 -8.70
CA SER A 104 -10.93 -6.45 -8.60
C SER A 104 -9.86 -5.39 -8.35
N PHE A 105 -8.61 -5.80 -8.11
CA PHE A 105 -7.49 -4.89 -7.86
C PHE A 105 -6.52 -4.91 -9.03
N GLY A 106 -6.39 -3.79 -9.70
CA GLY A 106 -5.53 -3.68 -10.87
C GLY A 106 -4.06 -3.99 -10.61
N THR A 107 -3.56 -3.74 -9.41
CA THR A 107 -2.19 -4.13 -9.03
C THR A 107 -2.01 -5.66 -9.08
N ALA A 108 -2.99 -6.43 -8.61
CA ALA A 108 -2.96 -7.89 -8.67
C ALA A 108 -3.04 -8.36 -10.12
N ILE A 109 -3.96 -7.81 -10.92
CA ILE A 109 -4.09 -8.16 -12.34
C ILE A 109 -2.77 -7.90 -13.08
N THR A 110 -2.24 -6.67 -12.96
CA THR A 110 -1.00 -6.29 -13.65
C THR A 110 0.16 -7.19 -13.25
N GLY A 111 0.32 -7.47 -11.95
CA GLY A 111 1.37 -8.36 -11.46
C GLY A 111 1.22 -9.79 -11.98
N ARG A 112 0.00 -10.33 -12.00
CA ARG A 112 -0.27 -11.68 -12.55
C ARG A 112 -0.03 -11.77 -14.05
N VAL A 113 -0.39 -10.73 -14.81
CA VAL A 113 -0.11 -10.67 -16.25
C VAL A 113 1.41 -10.63 -16.49
N LEU A 114 2.17 -9.83 -15.76
CA LEU A 114 3.63 -9.80 -15.88
C LEU A 114 4.26 -11.15 -15.55
N LEU A 115 3.80 -11.81 -14.48
CA LEU A 115 4.26 -13.17 -14.13
C LEU A 115 3.95 -14.18 -15.23
N SER A 116 2.78 -14.13 -15.87
CA SER A 116 2.42 -15.04 -16.96
C SER A 116 3.31 -14.87 -18.20
N HIS A 117 3.94 -13.69 -18.34
CA HIS A 117 4.94 -13.41 -19.37
C HIS A 117 6.39 -13.66 -18.91
N GLY A 118 6.59 -14.31 -17.76
CA GLY A 118 7.91 -14.71 -17.27
C GLY A 118 8.69 -13.62 -16.55
N TYR A 119 8.09 -12.47 -16.26
CA TYR A 119 8.73 -11.42 -15.47
C TYR A 119 8.56 -11.67 -13.97
N SER A 120 9.60 -11.39 -13.20
CA SER A 120 9.52 -11.37 -11.75
C SER A 120 9.02 -10.00 -11.26
N VAL A 121 8.11 -10.01 -10.28
CA VAL A 121 7.40 -8.82 -9.82
C VAL A 121 7.47 -8.73 -8.30
N GLY A 122 7.75 -7.54 -7.77
CA GLY A 122 7.62 -7.21 -6.36
C GLY A 122 6.57 -6.13 -6.14
N ILE A 123 5.84 -6.19 -5.02
CA ILE A 123 4.78 -5.24 -4.67
C ILE A 123 5.22 -4.35 -3.50
N ILE A 124 5.12 -3.05 -3.66
CA ILE A 124 5.23 -2.08 -2.57
C ILE A 124 3.85 -1.43 -2.39
N ALA A 125 3.11 -1.90 -1.39
CA ALA A 125 1.77 -1.42 -1.08
C ALA A 125 1.84 -0.31 -0.03
N GLN A 126 1.18 0.80 -0.27
CA GLN A 126 1.09 1.94 0.64
C GLN A 126 2.44 2.34 1.28
N PRO A 127 3.50 2.61 0.47
CA PRO A 127 4.79 2.97 1.03
C PRO A 127 4.67 4.21 1.92
N ASN A 128 5.45 4.26 2.97
CA ASN A 128 5.59 5.49 3.75
C ASN A 128 6.32 6.54 2.90
N TRP A 129 5.55 7.38 2.22
CA TRP A 129 6.05 8.40 1.29
C TRP A 129 6.92 9.48 1.96
N LYS A 130 6.96 9.52 3.29
CA LYS A 130 7.87 10.39 4.06
C LYS A 130 9.25 9.76 4.26
N SER A 131 9.41 8.47 3.96
CA SER A 131 10.66 7.73 4.12
C SER A 131 11.12 7.13 2.79
N ALA A 132 12.34 7.45 2.38
CA ALA A 132 12.96 6.88 1.20
C ALA A 132 13.17 5.35 1.29
N GLU A 133 13.33 4.83 2.50
CA GLU A 133 13.57 3.40 2.73
C GLU A 133 12.40 2.52 2.31
N SER A 134 11.17 3.04 2.40
CA SER A 134 9.97 2.32 1.96
C SER A 134 9.95 2.00 0.46
N PHE A 135 10.71 2.73 -0.35
CA PHE A 135 10.82 2.49 -1.78
C PHE A 135 12.05 1.65 -2.16
N LYS A 136 12.89 1.29 -1.19
CA LYS A 136 14.12 0.50 -1.41
C LYS A 136 13.95 -0.97 -1.03
N VAL A 137 12.74 -1.43 -0.70
CA VAL A 137 12.46 -2.80 -0.23
C VAL A 137 13.08 -3.85 -1.14
N PHE A 138 12.94 -3.70 -2.44
CA PHE A 138 13.52 -4.62 -3.44
C PHE A 138 14.85 -4.14 -4.04
N GLY A 139 15.30 -2.94 -3.69
CA GLY A 139 16.41 -2.28 -4.39
C GLY A 139 15.99 -1.73 -5.76
N LYS A 140 16.96 -1.57 -6.68
CA LYS A 140 16.72 -1.08 -8.03
C LYS A 140 16.23 -2.23 -8.92
N PRO A 141 14.96 -2.22 -9.40
CA PRO A 141 14.46 -3.27 -10.27
C PRO A 141 15.20 -3.29 -11.61
N ARG A 142 15.20 -4.44 -12.27
CA ARG A 142 15.94 -4.64 -13.53
C ARG A 142 15.38 -3.80 -14.69
N LEU A 143 14.05 -3.71 -14.80
CA LEU A 143 13.38 -3.04 -15.92
C LEU A 143 12.72 -1.73 -15.51
N GLY A 144 12.01 -1.64 -14.39
CA GLY A 144 11.36 -0.41 -14.01
C GLY A 144 10.36 -0.50 -12.88
N PHE A 145 9.79 0.65 -12.55
CA PHE A 145 8.69 0.78 -11.61
C PHE A 145 7.38 0.98 -12.36
N LEU A 146 6.31 0.35 -11.87
CA LEU A 146 4.95 0.62 -12.29
C LEU A 146 4.21 1.26 -11.11
N VAL A 147 3.69 2.46 -11.31
CA VAL A 147 3.12 3.28 -10.21
C VAL A 147 1.66 3.56 -10.49
N ASN A 148 0.80 3.28 -9.51
CA ASN A 148 -0.61 3.63 -9.56
C ASN A 148 -1.11 4.25 -8.24
N SER A 149 -2.26 4.90 -8.28
CA SER A 149 -2.90 5.49 -7.09
C SER A 149 -3.66 4.48 -6.25
N GLY A 150 -3.87 3.28 -6.75
CA GLY A 150 -4.82 2.30 -6.24
C GLY A 150 -6.10 2.24 -7.09
N ASN A 151 -7.10 1.50 -6.65
CA ASN A 151 -8.39 1.32 -7.33
C ASN A 151 -9.16 2.64 -7.49
N MET A 152 -8.95 3.57 -6.58
CA MET A 152 -9.57 4.89 -6.61
C MET A 152 -8.50 5.98 -6.55
N ASP A 153 -8.72 7.06 -7.29
CA ASP A 153 -7.86 8.23 -7.19
C ASP A 153 -7.80 8.74 -5.75
N SER A 154 -6.60 9.09 -5.32
CA SER A 154 -6.36 9.47 -3.90
C SER A 154 -7.20 10.66 -3.46
N MET A 155 -7.41 11.67 -4.33
CA MET A 155 -8.23 12.83 -3.99
C MET A 155 -9.70 12.46 -3.84
N VAL A 156 -10.22 11.59 -4.73
CA VAL A 156 -11.59 11.09 -4.65
C VAL A 156 -11.80 10.24 -3.40
N ASN A 157 -10.80 9.46 -3.03
CA ASN A 157 -10.87 8.63 -1.83
C ASN A 157 -10.75 9.45 -0.54
N HIS A 158 -9.98 10.55 -0.54
CA HIS A 158 -9.72 11.36 0.66
C HIS A 158 -10.79 12.41 0.93
N TYR A 159 -11.49 12.89 -0.10
CA TYR A 159 -12.40 14.02 0.00
C TYR A 159 -13.80 13.68 -0.52
N THR A 160 -14.80 14.31 0.07
CA THR A 160 -16.17 14.31 -0.45
C THR A 160 -16.29 15.31 -1.61
N SER A 161 -17.42 15.27 -2.35
CA SER A 161 -17.74 16.27 -3.37
C SER A 161 -17.74 17.72 -2.84
N ALA A 162 -18.09 17.90 -1.57
CA ALA A 162 -18.02 19.19 -0.86
C ALA A 162 -16.60 19.52 -0.35
N LYS A 163 -15.56 18.82 -0.82
CA LYS A 163 -14.15 19.00 -0.43
C LYS A 163 -13.88 18.79 1.08
N LYS A 164 -14.78 18.14 1.79
CA LYS A 164 -14.57 17.79 3.20
C LYS A 164 -13.75 16.49 3.27
N PRO A 165 -12.74 16.41 4.15
CA PRO A 165 -11.97 15.21 4.35
C PRO A 165 -12.88 14.07 4.84
N ARG A 166 -12.72 12.88 4.26
CA ARG A 166 -13.38 11.66 4.76
C ARG A 166 -12.71 11.20 6.06
N SER A 167 -13.46 10.56 6.93
CA SER A 167 -12.96 10.01 8.21
C SER A 167 -12.16 8.72 8.02
N GLU A 168 -12.46 7.96 6.97
CA GLU A 168 -11.91 6.64 6.72
C GLU A 168 -11.36 6.50 5.31
N ASP A 169 -10.42 5.58 5.12
CA ASP A 169 -9.90 5.13 3.83
C ASP A 169 -10.21 3.63 3.66
N ALA A 170 -11.17 3.30 2.80
CA ALA A 170 -11.64 1.94 2.60
C ALA A 170 -10.55 0.99 2.03
N TYR A 171 -9.52 1.54 1.40
CA TYR A 171 -8.42 0.77 0.79
C TYR A 171 -7.17 0.67 1.68
N THR A 172 -7.31 1.07 2.93
CA THR A 172 -6.25 0.99 3.93
C THR A 172 -6.62 0.02 5.04
N PRO A 173 -5.70 -0.83 5.53
CA PRO A 173 -5.96 -1.74 6.63
C PRO A 173 -6.50 -1.01 7.86
N GLY A 174 -7.66 -1.49 8.38
CA GLY A 174 -8.36 -0.87 9.50
C GLY A 174 -9.00 0.48 9.19
N GLY A 175 -9.18 0.85 7.92
CA GLY A 175 -9.81 2.10 7.51
C GLY A 175 -9.00 3.36 7.87
N LYS A 176 -7.73 3.21 8.24
CA LYS A 176 -6.90 4.30 8.76
C LYS A 176 -6.54 5.31 7.68
N ARG A 177 -7.02 6.53 7.83
CA ARG A 177 -6.71 7.65 6.97
C ARG A 177 -5.26 8.11 7.08
N GLY A 178 -4.73 8.71 6.00
CA GLY A 178 -3.42 9.39 6.00
C GLY A 178 -2.22 8.51 5.64
N LYS A 179 -2.43 7.24 5.30
CA LYS A 179 -1.38 6.36 4.80
C LYS A 179 -0.96 6.71 3.38
N ARG A 180 -1.89 7.10 2.56
CA ARG A 180 -1.69 7.48 1.17
C ARG A 180 -1.63 9.02 1.05
N PRO A 181 -0.75 9.60 0.20
CA PRO A 181 -0.75 11.03 -0.06
C PRO A 181 -1.89 11.42 -1.01
N ASP A 182 -2.33 12.69 -0.99
CA ASP A 182 -3.43 13.19 -1.81
C ASP A 182 -3.22 13.00 -3.32
N ARG A 183 -1.98 13.07 -3.77
CA ARG A 183 -1.59 12.82 -5.17
C ARG A 183 -0.57 11.69 -5.21
N ALA A 184 -1.03 10.48 -4.90
CA ALA A 184 -0.18 9.32 -4.66
C ALA A 184 0.82 9.08 -5.81
N VAL A 185 0.35 9.04 -7.04
CA VAL A 185 1.21 8.80 -8.23
C VAL A 185 2.33 9.82 -8.32
N ASN A 186 2.01 11.12 -8.22
CA ASN A 186 3.01 12.19 -8.32
C ASN A 186 4.05 12.10 -7.20
N VAL A 187 3.58 11.86 -5.97
CA VAL A 187 4.46 11.76 -4.80
C VAL A 187 5.35 10.54 -4.89
N TYR A 188 4.80 9.38 -5.25
CA TYR A 188 5.57 8.14 -5.38
C TYR A 188 6.60 8.23 -6.50
N CYS A 189 6.21 8.76 -7.67
CA CYS A 189 7.16 8.98 -8.77
C CYS A 189 8.31 9.92 -8.36
N LYS A 190 8.01 10.99 -7.61
CA LYS A 190 9.03 11.91 -7.08
C LYS A 190 9.97 11.19 -6.10
N CYS A 191 9.42 10.40 -5.16
CA CYS A 191 10.23 9.61 -4.23
C CYS A 191 11.14 8.62 -4.94
N ILE A 192 10.61 7.87 -5.92
CA ILE A 192 11.37 6.91 -6.71
C ILE A 192 12.47 7.64 -7.52
N ARG A 193 12.13 8.75 -8.16
CA ARG A 193 13.08 9.52 -8.98
C ARG A 193 14.22 10.14 -8.15
N ASN A 194 13.95 10.52 -6.91
CA ASN A 194 14.97 11.01 -5.98
C ASN A 194 15.97 9.91 -5.59
N ILE A 195 15.54 8.65 -5.55
CA ILE A 195 16.37 7.50 -5.18
C ILE A 195 17.07 6.92 -6.42
N TYR A 196 16.31 6.76 -7.52
CA TYR A 196 16.73 6.10 -8.74
C TYR A 196 16.51 7.02 -9.94
N ARG A 197 17.53 7.82 -10.32
CA ARG A 197 17.40 8.87 -11.33
C ARG A 197 17.04 8.35 -12.72
N ASP A 198 17.64 7.23 -13.14
CA ASP A 198 17.64 6.78 -14.54
C ASP A 198 16.74 5.56 -14.79
N ILE A 199 15.92 5.17 -13.82
CA ILE A 199 15.05 4.00 -14.00
C ILE A 199 13.75 4.38 -14.71
N PRO A 200 13.24 3.56 -15.63
CA PRO A 200 11.93 3.75 -16.21
C PRO A 200 10.82 3.71 -15.16
N ILE A 201 9.89 4.64 -15.23
CA ILE A 201 8.68 4.67 -14.41
C ILE A 201 7.49 4.71 -15.36
N VAL A 202 6.64 3.69 -15.29
CA VAL A 202 5.37 3.62 -16.01
C VAL A 202 4.26 3.98 -15.04
N ILE A 203 3.39 4.88 -15.44
CA ILE A 203 2.24 5.32 -14.65
C ILE A 203 1.00 4.67 -15.23
N GLY A 204 0.27 3.94 -14.38
CA GLY A 204 -1.01 3.34 -14.73
C GLY A 204 -2.15 3.99 -13.95
N ARG A 205 -3.33 4.08 -14.61
CA ARG A 205 -4.61 4.35 -13.97
C ARG A 205 -5.50 3.14 -14.21
N HIS A 206 -6.21 2.72 -13.18
CA HIS A 206 -7.19 1.64 -13.27
C HIS A 206 -8.57 2.21 -13.51
#